data_116ed450206078f25c30e3dc2059c80f
#
_entry.id   116ed450206078f25c30e3dc2059c80f
#
_cell.length_a   1.000
_cell.length_b   1.000
_cell.length_c   1.000
_cell.angle_alpha   90.00
_cell.angle_beta   90.00
_cell.angle_gamma   90.00
#
_symmetry.space_group_name_H-M   'P 1'
#
loop_
_entity.id
_entity.type
_entity.pdbx_description
1 polymer ?
#
loop_
_entity_poly.entity_id
_entity_poly.type
_entity_poly.pdbx_seq_one_letter_code
_entity_poly.pdbx_strand_id
1 'polypeptide(L)'
;MKRILSLILTLVIVCLLAVSCNTLEKSGFGKLFGKNNEQSAQTPSTGNPSEEAPEGLWKSATYLKDTELGTGSKTIYVEVKVEDKSVTFTIHTDKTTLGDALFEHNLINGEEGMYGLYVKTVNGMLADYDIDASYWSFYKGGEMMMTGVDGESIAGGEHYEIVYAK
;
A
#
# COMPACT_ATOMS: atom_id res chain seq x y z
N MET A 1 28.13 -30.38 -5.56
CA MET A 1 26.87 -30.05 -4.83
C MET A 1 26.97 -30.27 -3.33
N LYS A 2 27.57 -31.33 -2.80
CA LYS A 2 27.67 -31.57 -1.34
C LYS A 2 28.54 -30.57 -0.57
N ARG A 3 29.53 -29.94 -1.20
CA ARG A 3 30.44 -28.97 -0.53
C ARG A 3 29.82 -27.55 -0.39
N ILE A 4 28.90 -27.20 -1.26
CA ILE A 4 28.20 -25.88 -1.20
C ILE A 4 27.11 -25.89 -0.12
N LEU A 5 26.44 -27.03 0.05
CA LEU A 5 25.42 -27.21 1.09
C LEU A 5 26.00 -27.14 2.50
N SER A 6 27.25 -27.60 2.70
CA SER A 6 27.96 -27.55 3.99
C SER A 6 28.35 -26.12 4.38
N LEU A 7 28.71 -25.26 3.41
CA LEU A 7 29.08 -23.87 3.67
C LEU A 7 27.87 -22.98 4.04
N ILE A 8 26.71 -23.28 3.47
CA ILE A 8 25.46 -22.54 3.79
C ILE A 8 24.98 -22.91 5.19
N LEU A 9 25.11 -24.16 5.60
CA LEU A 9 24.70 -24.62 6.92
C LEU A 9 25.58 -24.03 8.05
N THR A 10 26.89 -23.84 7.82
CA THR A 10 27.78 -23.22 8.81
C THR A 10 27.55 -21.72 8.95
N LEU A 11 27.13 -21.01 7.89
CA LEU A 11 26.85 -19.58 7.94
C LEU A 11 25.56 -19.28 8.77
N VAL A 12 24.56 -20.15 8.70
CA VAL A 12 23.31 -20.01 9.47
C VAL A 12 23.52 -20.19 10.97
N ILE A 13 24.45 -21.08 11.37
CA ILE A 13 24.73 -21.35 12.80
C ILE A 13 25.49 -20.19 13.46
N VAL A 14 26.33 -19.47 12.71
CA VAL A 14 27.09 -18.33 13.25
C VAL A 14 26.20 -17.10 13.49
N CYS A 15 25.10 -16.91 12.73
CA CYS A 15 24.17 -15.81 12.91
C CYS A 15 23.24 -15.96 14.13
N LEU A 16 23.10 -17.16 14.70
CA LEU A 16 22.19 -17.42 15.84
C LEU A 16 22.80 -17.18 17.22
N LEU A 17 24.09 -16.83 17.34
CA LEU A 17 24.76 -16.65 18.61
C LEU A 17 25.00 -15.19 19.02
N ALA A 18 24.49 -14.21 18.29
CA ALA A 18 24.72 -12.78 18.54
C ALA A 18 23.53 -12.03 19.16
N VAL A 19 22.55 -12.71 19.75
CA VAL A 19 21.46 -12.05 20.48
C VAL A 19 21.44 -12.58 21.91
N SER A 20 22.29 -11.99 22.76
CA SER A 20 22.15 -12.15 24.20
C SER A 20 22.64 -10.90 24.93
N CYS A 21 21.81 -10.48 25.86
CA CYS A 21 22.04 -9.56 26.98
C CYS A 21 22.01 -8.05 26.71
N ASN A 22 20.90 -7.41 27.14
CA ASN A 22 21.00 -6.57 28.33
C ASN A 22 19.66 -6.47 29.03
N THR A 23 19.61 -7.07 30.21
CA THR A 23 18.56 -6.96 31.20
C THR A 23 19.02 -6.04 32.33
N LEU A 24 18.04 -5.32 32.87
CA LEU A 24 17.90 -4.87 34.26
C LEU A 24 18.79 -3.70 34.73
N GLU A 25 18.19 -2.64 35.16
CA GLU A 25 18.13 -2.35 36.60
C GLU A 25 17.02 -1.39 36.98
N LYS A 26 16.51 -1.64 38.09
CA LYS A 26 15.35 -1.29 38.86
C LYS A 26 15.75 -0.27 39.93
N SER A 27 14.76 0.48 40.44
CA SER A 27 14.76 1.18 41.70
C SER A 27 15.12 2.67 41.64
N GLY A 28 14.38 3.59 42.22
CA GLY A 28 13.39 3.62 43.27
C GLY A 28 13.02 5.06 43.60
N PHE A 29 11.83 5.23 44.02
CA PHE A 29 11.35 6.04 45.12
C PHE A 29 11.87 7.49 45.34
N GLY A 30 10.93 8.45 45.36
CA GLY A 30 11.16 9.79 45.89
C GLY A 30 10.03 10.78 45.66
N LYS A 31 9.06 10.78 46.52
CA LYS A 31 7.96 11.72 46.71
C LYS A 31 8.51 13.02 47.27
N LEU A 32 8.03 14.20 46.82
CA LEU A 32 7.58 15.28 47.70
C LEU A 32 7.41 16.62 46.94
N PHE A 33 6.20 17.11 47.01
CA PHE A 33 5.69 18.50 47.16
C PHE A 33 6.50 19.70 46.67
N GLY A 34 5.81 20.55 45.93
CA GLY A 34 6.19 21.95 45.75
C GLY A 34 5.27 22.66 44.75
N LYS A 35 4.39 23.45 45.33
CA LYS A 35 3.34 24.27 44.75
C LYS A 35 3.94 25.59 44.23
N ASN A 36 3.30 26.15 43.19
CA ASN A 36 3.10 27.55 42.84
C ASN A 36 3.76 28.06 41.53
N ASN A 37 2.85 28.48 40.72
CA ASN A 37 2.59 29.77 40.07
C ASN A 37 3.45 30.26 38.90
N GLU A 38 2.65 30.44 37.84
CA GLU A 38 2.56 31.57 36.91
C GLU A 38 3.74 31.84 35.92
N GLN A 39 3.31 31.86 34.74
CA GLN A 39 3.45 32.89 33.71
C GLN A 39 3.96 32.38 32.36
N SER A 40 2.98 32.28 31.48
CA SER A 40 2.98 32.70 30.07
C SER A 40 4.30 32.65 29.31
N ALA A 41 4.43 31.65 28.43
CA ALA A 41 5.08 31.81 27.14
C ALA A 41 4.35 30.90 26.12
N GLN A 42 3.62 31.51 25.22
CA GLN A 42 3.05 30.90 24.03
C GLN A 42 4.18 30.40 23.15
N THR A 43 4.33 29.10 23.11
CA THR A 43 5.03 28.45 22.01
C THR A 43 3.97 28.15 20.93
N PRO A 44 4.16 28.54 19.68
CA PRO A 44 3.21 28.19 18.64
C PRO A 44 3.24 26.66 18.49
N SER A 45 2.14 26.04 18.89
CA SER A 45 1.85 24.65 18.56
C SER A 45 1.77 24.56 17.05
N THR A 46 2.83 24.03 16.45
CA THR A 46 2.76 23.51 15.10
C THR A 46 1.79 22.34 15.15
N GLY A 47 0.55 22.63 14.82
CA GLY A 47 -0.49 21.62 14.65
C GLY A 47 -0.02 20.64 13.60
N ASN A 48 0.36 19.45 14.05
CA ASN A 48 0.42 18.30 13.19
C ASN A 48 -0.99 18.12 12.63
N PRO A 49 -1.21 18.05 11.30
CA PRO A 49 -2.52 17.74 10.77
C PRO A 49 -2.93 16.40 11.39
N SER A 50 -3.98 16.40 12.16
CA SER A 50 -4.64 15.19 12.64
C SER A 50 -5.00 14.39 11.37
N GLU A 51 -4.29 13.33 11.13
CA GLU A 51 -4.62 12.39 10.05
C GLU A 51 -5.95 11.76 10.45
N GLU A 52 -7.04 12.23 9.84
CA GLU A 52 -8.38 11.69 10.10
C GLU A 52 -8.36 10.20 9.79
N ALA A 53 -8.96 9.41 10.68
CA ALA A 53 -9.08 7.97 10.49
C ALA A 53 -9.84 7.70 9.18
N PRO A 54 -9.43 6.68 8.39
CA PRO A 54 -10.09 6.39 7.13
C PRO A 54 -11.56 6.01 7.37
N GLU A 55 -12.46 6.54 6.53
CA GLU A 55 -13.89 6.29 6.59
C GLU A 55 -14.38 5.55 5.34
N GLY A 56 -15.59 5.00 5.41
CA GLY A 56 -16.23 4.32 4.29
C GLY A 56 -15.41 3.16 3.77
N LEU A 57 -15.29 3.05 2.46
CA LEU A 57 -14.55 2.00 1.77
C LEU A 57 -13.03 2.07 2.05
N TRP A 58 -12.50 3.27 2.30
CA TRP A 58 -11.09 3.49 2.63
C TRP A 58 -10.62 2.81 3.91
N LYS A 59 -11.53 2.35 4.79
CA LYS A 59 -11.17 1.55 5.98
C LYS A 59 -10.50 0.22 5.64
N SER A 60 -10.79 -0.33 4.48
CA SER A 60 -10.21 -1.59 3.99
C SER A 60 -9.00 -1.37 3.08
N ALA A 61 -8.68 -0.12 2.74
CA ALA A 61 -7.57 0.18 1.84
C ALA A 61 -6.22 -0.25 2.41
N THR A 62 -5.40 -0.88 1.57
CA THR A 62 -4.02 -1.27 1.90
C THR A 62 -3.11 -0.04 2.00
N TYR A 63 -3.28 0.90 1.07
CA TYR A 63 -2.51 2.14 1.01
C TYR A 63 -3.45 3.33 1.11
N LEU A 64 -3.10 4.27 1.98
CA LEU A 64 -3.87 5.49 2.24
C LEU A 64 -3.18 6.76 1.72
N LYS A 65 -2.00 6.61 1.13
CA LYS A 65 -1.16 7.71 0.59
C LYS A 65 -0.53 7.27 -0.72
N ASP A 66 -0.13 8.26 -1.51
CA ASP A 66 0.65 8.03 -2.71
C ASP A 66 1.87 7.17 -2.42
N THR A 67 2.07 6.15 -3.24
CA THR A 67 3.04 5.10 -2.98
C THR A 67 3.81 4.74 -4.25
N GLU A 68 5.11 4.58 -4.12
CA GLU A 68 6.00 4.08 -5.18
C GLU A 68 6.24 2.58 -4.97
N LEU A 69 6.06 1.78 -6.03
CA LEU A 69 6.10 0.31 -5.99
C LEU A 69 6.98 -0.23 -7.11
N GLY A 70 7.68 -1.33 -6.81
CA GLY A 70 8.48 -2.05 -7.78
C GLY A 70 9.84 -1.43 -8.11
N THR A 71 10.56 -2.05 -9.05
CA THR A 71 11.92 -1.66 -9.46
C THR A 71 12.18 -1.88 -10.95
N GLY A 72 11.13 -2.14 -11.74
CA GLY A 72 11.24 -2.40 -13.18
C GLY A 72 11.64 -1.18 -13.99
N SER A 73 11.90 -1.41 -15.27
CA SER A 73 12.43 -0.40 -16.19
C SER A 73 11.35 0.54 -16.74
N LYS A 74 10.09 0.13 -16.73
CA LYS A 74 8.94 0.97 -17.13
C LYS A 74 8.30 1.60 -15.90
N THR A 75 7.89 2.85 -16.00
CA THR A 75 7.12 3.55 -14.97
C THR A 75 5.73 3.85 -15.50
N ILE A 76 4.70 3.42 -14.78
CA ILE A 76 3.30 3.79 -15.02
C ILE A 76 2.71 4.46 -13.77
N TYR A 77 1.67 5.25 -13.97
CA TYR A 77 0.96 5.94 -12.90
C TYR A 77 -0.46 5.42 -12.83
N VAL A 78 -0.89 5.01 -11.64
CA VAL A 78 -2.23 4.43 -11.43
C VAL A 78 -2.90 5.17 -10.28
N GLU A 79 -3.95 5.92 -10.58
CA GLU A 79 -4.74 6.62 -9.58
C GLU A 79 -5.97 5.77 -9.23
N VAL A 80 -6.16 5.47 -7.95
CA VAL A 80 -7.35 4.79 -7.44
C VAL A 80 -8.25 5.81 -6.77
N LYS A 81 -9.48 5.93 -7.27
CA LYS A 81 -10.47 6.94 -6.85
C LYS A 81 -11.70 6.29 -6.23
N VAL A 82 -12.07 6.77 -5.04
CA VAL A 82 -13.34 6.42 -4.39
C VAL A 82 -13.95 7.70 -3.86
N GLU A 83 -15.09 8.09 -4.40
CA GLU A 83 -15.78 9.35 -4.09
C GLU A 83 -14.85 10.56 -4.36
N ASP A 84 -14.58 11.38 -3.36
CA ASP A 84 -13.75 12.58 -3.42
C ASP A 84 -12.28 12.35 -3.03
N LYS A 85 -11.91 11.10 -2.73
CA LYS A 85 -10.55 10.74 -2.30
C LYS A 85 -9.86 9.88 -3.36
N SER A 86 -8.55 10.07 -3.47
CA SER A 86 -7.71 9.22 -4.32
C SER A 86 -6.33 8.96 -3.71
N VAL A 87 -5.70 7.91 -4.20
CA VAL A 87 -4.27 7.63 -4.01
C VAL A 87 -3.64 7.29 -5.35
N THR A 88 -2.41 7.76 -5.56
CA THR A 88 -1.64 7.51 -6.78
C THR A 88 -0.51 6.53 -6.51
N PHE A 89 -0.41 5.51 -7.35
CA PHE A 89 0.69 4.56 -7.35
C PHE A 89 1.64 4.89 -8.52
N THR A 90 2.91 5.11 -8.21
CA THR A 90 4.00 5.13 -9.20
C THR A 90 4.58 3.73 -9.25
N ILE A 91 4.30 2.99 -10.33
CA ILE A 91 4.67 1.58 -10.44
C ILE A 91 5.83 1.41 -11.42
N HIS A 92 6.94 0.87 -10.93
CA HIS A 92 8.09 0.47 -11.72
C HIS A 92 8.01 -1.03 -12.01
N THR A 93 7.83 -1.40 -13.29
CA THR A 93 7.57 -2.79 -13.65
C THR A 93 8.23 -3.17 -14.98
N ASP A 94 8.54 -4.47 -15.14
CA ASP A 94 8.93 -5.07 -16.42
C ASP A 94 7.79 -5.86 -17.06
N LYS A 95 6.61 -5.89 -16.42
CA LYS A 95 5.43 -6.56 -16.97
C LYS A 95 4.98 -5.93 -18.28
N THR A 96 4.19 -6.66 -19.03
CA THR A 96 3.71 -6.25 -20.36
C THR A 96 2.27 -5.81 -20.36
N THR A 97 1.48 -6.24 -19.38
CA THR A 97 0.07 -5.86 -19.24
C THR A 97 -0.19 -5.09 -17.95
N LEU A 98 -1.26 -4.31 -17.93
CA LEU A 98 -1.71 -3.58 -16.74
C LEU A 98 -2.08 -4.55 -15.62
N GLY A 99 -2.80 -5.62 -15.96
CA GLY A 99 -3.20 -6.65 -15.01
C GLY A 99 -2.01 -7.25 -14.27
N ASP A 100 -0.99 -7.73 -15.02
CA ASP A 100 0.22 -8.30 -14.42
C ASP A 100 0.97 -7.30 -13.52
N ALA A 101 1.06 -6.04 -13.95
CA ALA A 101 1.72 -5.00 -13.17
C ALA A 101 1.00 -4.70 -11.85
N LEU A 102 -0.33 -4.69 -11.86
CA LEU A 102 -1.13 -4.46 -10.66
C LEU A 102 -1.14 -5.70 -9.72
N PHE A 103 -1.18 -6.91 -10.29
CA PHE A 103 -1.09 -8.18 -9.54
C PHE A 103 0.24 -8.35 -8.83
N GLU A 104 1.35 -7.97 -9.45
CA GLU A 104 2.69 -8.07 -8.86
C GLU A 104 2.78 -7.38 -7.49
N HIS A 105 1.97 -6.34 -7.30
CA HIS A 105 1.92 -5.56 -6.06
C HIS A 105 0.67 -5.79 -5.21
N ASN A 106 -0.13 -6.80 -5.54
CA ASN A 106 -1.40 -7.11 -4.87
C ASN A 106 -2.38 -5.91 -4.85
N LEU A 107 -2.30 -5.04 -5.86
CA LEU A 107 -3.18 -3.88 -5.98
C LEU A 107 -4.57 -4.24 -6.48
N ILE A 108 -4.71 -5.35 -7.21
CA ILE A 108 -6.00 -5.87 -7.67
C ILE A 108 -6.17 -7.34 -7.31
N ASN A 109 -7.43 -7.74 -7.18
CA ASN A 109 -7.86 -9.14 -7.10
C ASN A 109 -9.27 -9.28 -7.70
N GLY A 110 -9.63 -10.48 -8.14
CA GLY A 110 -10.92 -10.72 -8.79
C GLY A 110 -11.11 -12.17 -9.16
N GLU A 111 -12.06 -12.41 -10.07
CA GLU A 111 -12.44 -13.73 -10.53
C GLU A 111 -12.21 -13.84 -12.04
N GLU A 112 -11.74 -14.99 -12.51
CA GLU A 112 -11.66 -15.28 -13.93
C GLU A 112 -13.05 -15.31 -14.56
N GLY A 113 -13.26 -14.45 -15.55
CA GLY A 113 -14.50 -14.33 -16.29
C GLY A 113 -14.35 -14.73 -17.76
N MET A 114 -15.46 -14.74 -18.49
CA MET A 114 -15.48 -15.06 -19.92
C MET A 114 -14.64 -14.08 -20.76
N TYR A 115 -14.42 -12.86 -20.28
CA TYR A 115 -13.71 -11.78 -20.96
C TYR A 115 -12.39 -11.40 -20.28
N GLY A 116 -11.81 -12.29 -19.48
CA GLY A 116 -10.64 -12.06 -18.66
C GLY A 116 -10.98 -11.77 -17.20
N LEU A 117 -10.04 -11.23 -16.45
CA LEU A 117 -10.21 -10.96 -15.02
C LEU A 117 -11.34 -9.95 -14.76
N TYR A 118 -12.35 -10.37 -14.01
CA TYR A 118 -13.33 -9.48 -13.41
C TYR A 118 -12.79 -8.97 -12.06
N VAL A 119 -12.29 -7.74 -12.06
CA VAL A 119 -11.66 -7.14 -10.87
C VAL A 119 -12.73 -6.79 -9.85
N LYS A 120 -12.66 -7.40 -8.66
CA LYS A 120 -13.54 -7.11 -7.51
C LYS A 120 -12.86 -6.29 -6.42
N THR A 121 -11.56 -6.44 -6.25
CA THR A 121 -10.83 -5.73 -5.20
C THR A 121 -9.71 -4.87 -5.81
N VAL A 122 -9.65 -3.61 -5.39
CA VAL A 122 -8.58 -2.67 -5.76
C VAL A 122 -8.06 -2.02 -4.48
N ASN A 123 -6.74 -2.04 -4.27
CA ASN A 123 -6.09 -1.49 -3.08
C ASN A 123 -6.73 -2.00 -1.76
N GLY A 124 -7.17 -3.26 -1.73
CA GLY A 124 -7.85 -3.85 -0.58
C GLY A 124 -9.34 -3.51 -0.44
N MET A 125 -9.86 -2.61 -1.28
CA MET A 125 -11.26 -2.17 -1.28
C MET A 125 -12.10 -3.05 -2.21
N LEU A 126 -13.20 -3.60 -1.71
CA LEU A 126 -14.11 -4.48 -2.46
C LEU A 126 -15.20 -3.68 -3.16
N ALA A 127 -15.45 -4.00 -4.42
CA ALA A 127 -16.65 -3.66 -5.17
C ALA A 127 -17.24 -4.95 -5.76
N ASP A 128 -18.51 -5.22 -5.52
CA ASP A 128 -19.18 -6.43 -6.01
C ASP A 128 -20.59 -6.10 -6.51
N TYR A 129 -20.77 -6.24 -7.82
CA TYR A 129 -22.03 -5.89 -8.46
C TYR A 129 -23.22 -6.72 -7.96
N ASP A 130 -22.99 -7.98 -7.63
CA ASP A 130 -24.03 -8.89 -7.15
C ASP A 130 -24.47 -8.57 -5.72
N ILE A 131 -23.63 -7.89 -4.95
CA ILE A 131 -23.93 -7.52 -3.56
C ILE A 131 -24.64 -6.17 -3.50
N ASP A 132 -24.08 -5.15 -4.16
CA ASP A 132 -24.56 -3.78 -3.97
C ASP A 132 -24.50 -2.91 -5.23
N ALA A 133 -24.36 -3.54 -6.39
CA ALA A 133 -24.24 -2.91 -7.71
C ALA A 133 -22.98 -2.05 -7.89
N SER A 134 -21.98 -2.22 -7.02
CA SER A 134 -20.70 -1.53 -7.16
C SER A 134 -19.73 -2.27 -8.08
N TYR A 135 -18.84 -1.52 -8.74
CA TYR A 135 -17.81 -2.07 -9.62
C TYR A 135 -16.64 -1.11 -9.79
N TRP A 136 -15.55 -1.61 -10.35
CA TRP A 136 -14.38 -0.80 -10.70
C TRP A 136 -14.37 -0.48 -12.19
N SER A 137 -14.31 0.80 -12.53
CA SER A 137 -14.15 1.29 -13.90
C SER A 137 -12.69 1.66 -14.15
N PHE A 138 -12.19 1.35 -15.34
CA PHE A 138 -10.82 1.59 -15.74
C PHE A 138 -10.72 2.62 -16.84
N TYR A 139 -9.77 3.54 -16.72
CA TYR A 139 -9.51 4.59 -17.70
C TYR A 139 -8.02 4.65 -18.01
N LYS A 140 -7.69 5.04 -19.24
CA LYS A 140 -6.33 5.32 -19.70
C LYS A 140 -6.29 6.71 -20.31
N GLY A 141 -5.46 7.60 -19.74
CA GLY A 141 -5.36 8.98 -20.21
C GLY A 141 -6.70 9.74 -20.18
N GLY A 142 -7.59 9.41 -19.25
CA GLY A 142 -8.92 10.02 -19.11
C GLY A 142 -10.01 9.38 -19.99
N GLU A 143 -9.70 8.40 -20.85
CA GLU A 143 -10.66 7.69 -21.67
C GLU A 143 -10.97 6.31 -21.07
N MET A 144 -12.27 5.92 -21.06
CA MET A 144 -12.68 4.61 -20.55
C MET A 144 -12.05 3.49 -21.38
N MET A 145 -11.43 2.54 -20.70
CA MET A 145 -10.84 1.36 -21.34
C MET A 145 -11.96 0.44 -21.87
N MET A 146 -11.79 -0.04 -23.09
CA MET A 146 -12.70 -0.99 -23.74
C MET A 146 -12.19 -2.43 -23.63
N THR A 147 -11.00 -2.62 -23.06
CA THR A 147 -10.37 -3.93 -22.81
C THR A 147 -10.24 -4.14 -21.30
N GLY A 148 -10.26 -5.41 -20.86
CA GLY A 148 -9.90 -5.75 -19.49
C GLY A 148 -8.42 -5.48 -19.21
N VAL A 149 -8.05 -5.40 -17.94
CA VAL A 149 -6.66 -5.13 -17.50
C VAL A 149 -5.64 -6.15 -18.03
N ASP A 150 -6.06 -7.40 -18.25
CA ASP A 150 -5.22 -8.48 -18.78
C ASP A 150 -4.84 -8.27 -20.25
N GLY A 151 -5.74 -7.64 -21.02
CA GLY A 151 -5.52 -7.33 -22.44
C GLY A 151 -4.87 -5.98 -22.68
N GLU A 152 -4.75 -5.13 -21.65
CA GLU A 152 -4.18 -3.80 -21.77
C GLU A 152 -2.65 -3.85 -21.71
N SER A 153 -2.00 -3.58 -22.85
CA SER A 153 -0.54 -3.48 -22.92
C SER A 153 -0.05 -2.15 -22.38
N ILE A 154 1.01 -2.18 -21.56
CA ILE A 154 1.56 -0.99 -20.92
C ILE A 154 2.87 -0.50 -21.54
N ALA A 155 3.01 0.81 -21.64
CA ALA A 155 4.25 1.52 -21.98
C ALA A 155 4.65 2.47 -20.84
N GLY A 156 5.92 2.86 -20.80
CA GLY A 156 6.39 3.82 -19.80
C GLY A 156 5.77 5.20 -19.99
N GLY A 157 5.43 5.86 -18.87
CA GLY A 157 4.83 7.19 -18.84
C GLY A 157 3.31 7.22 -18.95
N GLU A 158 2.65 6.07 -19.05
CA GLU A 158 1.19 6.01 -19.15
C GLU A 158 0.50 6.24 -17.81
N HIS A 159 -0.71 6.85 -17.88
CA HIS A 159 -1.55 7.16 -16.74
C HIS A 159 -2.86 6.39 -16.83
N TYR A 160 -3.18 5.70 -15.74
CA TYR A 160 -4.41 4.94 -15.58
C TYR A 160 -5.20 5.44 -14.37
N GLU A 161 -6.51 5.32 -14.44
CA GLU A 161 -7.41 5.62 -13.34
C GLU A 161 -8.29 4.40 -13.09
N ILE A 162 -8.45 4.03 -11.83
CA ILE A 162 -9.34 2.97 -11.37
C ILE A 162 -10.35 3.62 -10.44
N VAL A 163 -11.60 3.70 -10.90
CA VAL A 163 -12.66 4.48 -10.27
C VAL A 163 -13.74 3.57 -9.71
N TYR A 164 -14.04 3.70 -8.44
CA TYR A 164 -15.19 3.05 -7.81
C TYR A 164 -16.48 3.66 -8.33
N ALA A 165 -17.41 2.84 -8.79
CA ALA A 165 -18.71 3.21 -9.28
C ALA A 165 -19.81 2.39 -8.59
N LYS A 166 -21.00 3.02 -8.44
CA LYS A 166 -22.18 2.40 -7.85
C LYS A 166 -23.45 3.01 -8.42
#